data_f854b9c6ef264385ed6cf17c62c304d9
#
_entry.id   f854b9c6ef264385ed6cf17c62c304d9
#
_cell.length_a   1.000
_cell.length_b   1.000
_cell.length_c   1.000
_cell.angle_alpha   90.00
_cell.angle_beta   90.00
_cell.angle_gamma   90.00
#
_symmetry.space_group_name_H-M   'P 1'
#
loop_
_entity.id
_entity.type
_entity.pdbx_description
1 polymer ?
#
loop_
_entity_poly.entity_id
_entity_poly.type
_entity_poly.pdbx_seq_one_letter_code
_entity_poly.pdbx_strand_id
1 'polypeptide(L)'
;DEFIKHALDNQVEMMVVVGYDLESSKKAVEIAKEYPFIYAAVGIGPNDCLNTTTQDLQIIDEYLNEPKVVALGEIGLDYYWDDVPSDKQKEVFQQQVDLAKKHQKPIIIHCRDAYEDTYEVLKRNGHPGIMHCYSGSVEMAKRFRFLYFISWTSYF
;
A
#
# COMPACT_ATOMS: atom_id res chain seq x y z
N ASP A 1 -16.01 14.42 8.84
CA ASP A 1 -16.84 15.39 8.06
C ASP A 1 -16.16 16.72 7.87
N GLU A 2 -15.56 17.32 8.90
CA GLU A 2 -14.87 18.61 8.78
C GLU A 2 -13.64 18.54 7.87
N PHE A 3 -12.83 17.48 7.97
CA PHE A 3 -11.68 17.25 7.07
C PHE A 3 -12.09 17.10 5.62
N ILE A 4 -13.16 16.34 5.35
CA ILE A 4 -13.68 16.12 4.00
C ILE A 4 -14.17 17.46 3.42
N LYS A 5 -14.93 18.22 4.23
CA LYS A 5 -15.38 19.55 3.81
C LYS A 5 -14.21 20.47 3.50
N HIS A 6 -13.21 20.53 4.38
CA HIS A 6 -12.02 21.36 4.16
C HIS A 6 -11.26 20.96 2.89
N ALA A 7 -11.12 19.66 2.60
CA ALA A 7 -10.49 19.19 1.37
C ALA A 7 -11.26 19.64 0.13
N LEU A 8 -12.59 19.50 0.12
CA LEU A 8 -13.43 19.95 -1.00
C LEU A 8 -13.40 21.46 -1.18
N ASP A 9 -13.43 22.24 -0.09
CA ASP A 9 -13.30 23.70 -0.13
C ASP A 9 -11.95 24.16 -0.73
N ASN A 10 -10.90 23.30 -0.63
CA ASN A 10 -9.58 23.50 -1.23
C ASN A 10 -9.40 22.77 -2.57
N GLN A 11 -10.48 22.44 -3.26
CA GLN A 11 -10.48 21.85 -4.61
C GLN A 11 -9.84 20.44 -4.71
N VAL A 12 -9.83 19.67 -3.63
CA VAL A 12 -9.50 18.25 -3.68
C VAL A 12 -10.70 17.50 -4.24
N GLU A 13 -10.57 16.96 -5.44
CA GLU A 13 -11.67 16.31 -6.16
C GLU A 13 -11.81 14.81 -5.82
N MET A 14 -10.71 14.15 -5.45
CA MET A 14 -10.68 12.71 -5.12
C MET A 14 -9.71 12.44 -3.97
N MET A 15 -10.04 11.44 -3.15
CA MET A 15 -9.20 10.99 -2.05
C MET A 15 -9.11 9.46 -2.03
N VAL A 16 -7.98 8.93 -1.55
CA VAL A 16 -7.82 7.51 -1.28
C VAL A 16 -7.53 7.34 0.21
N VAL A 17 -8.39 6.58 0.90
CA VAL A 17 -8.15 6.17 2.29
C VAL A 17 -7.40 4.86 2.26
N VAL A 18 -6.26 4.81 2.95
CA VAL A 18 -5.34 3.68 2.92
C VAL A 18 -5.40 2.91 4.23
N GLY A 19 -5.72 1.61 4.14
CA GLY A 19 -5.60 0.66 5.24
C GLY A 19 -4.16 0.11 5.33
N TYR A 20 -3.76 -0.31 6.52
CA TYR A 20 -2.44 -0.92 6.80
C TYR A 20 -2.54 -2.17 7.68
N ASP A 21 -3.76 -2.51 8.12
CA ASP A 21 -4.16 -3.74 8.78
C ASP A 21 -5.61 -4.10 8.39
N LEU A 22 -6.16 -5.19 8.94
CA LEU A 22 -7.53 -5.61 8.61
C LEU A 22 -8.60 -4.62 9.09
N GLU A 23 -8.42 -4.02 10.26
CA GLU A 23 -9.39 -3.09 10.84
C GLU A 23 -9.42 -1.79 10.04
N SER A 24 -8.27 -1.18 9.80
CA SER A 24 -8.14 0.04 9.00
C SER A 24 -8.54 -0.18 7.54
N SER A 25 -8.24 -1.35 6.96
CA SER A 25 -8.70 -1.73 5.61
C SER A 25 -10.21 -1.82 5.53
N LYS A 26 -10.86 -2.47 6.51
CA LYS A 26 -12.33 -2.49 6.61
C LYS A 26 -12.90 -1.08 6.69
N LYS A 27 -12.31 -0.24 7.56
CA LYS A 27 -12.74 1.15 7.73
C LYS A 27 -12.58 1.98 6.45
N ALA A 28 -11.48 1.78 5.72
CA ALA A 28 -11.25 2.44 4.44
C ALA A 28 -12.34 2.09 3.41
N VAL A 29 -12.73 0.81 3.33
CA VAL A 29 -13.82 0.34 2.46
C VAL A 29 -15.16 0.97 2.87
N GLU A 30 -15.48 1.02 4.17
CA GLU A 30 -16.72 1.64 4.68
C GLU A 30 -16.80 3.13 4.30
N ILE A 31 -15.72 3.90 4.54
CA ILE A 31 -15.66 5.32 4.20
C ILE A 31 -15.78 5.51 2.68
N ALA A 32 -15.11 4.70 1.88
CA ALA A 32 -15.19 4.81 0.42
C ALA A 32 -16.61 4.53 -0.11
N LYS A 33 -17.38 3.66 0.54
CA LYS A 33 -18.79 3.41 0.19
C LYS A 33 -19.72 4.59 0.54
N GLU A 34 -19.38 5.34 1.59
CA GLU A 34 -20.19 6.47 2.05
C GLU A 34 -20.06 7.71 1.15
N TYR A 35 -18.86 7.95 0.58
CA TYR A 35 -18.58 9.16 -0.20
C TYR A 35 -18.24 8.84 -1.65
N PRO A 36 -18.91 9.48 -2.66
CA PRO A 36 -18.72 9.13 -4.07
C PRO A 36 -17.32 9.45 -4.60
N PHE A 37 -16.62 10.44 -4.04
CA PHE A 37 -15.28 10.90 -4.43
C PHE A 37 -14.15 10.29 -3.59
N ILE A 38 -14.47 9.42 -2.62
CA ILE A 38 -13.47 8.69 -1.83
C ILE A 38 -13.36 7.26 -2.35
N TYR A 39 -12.13 6.81 -2.45
CA TYR A 39 -11.72 5.45 -2.80
C TYR A 39 -10.93 4.84 -1.65
N ALA A 40 -10.70 3.53 -1.68
CA ALA A 40 -9.93 2.82 -0.68
C ALA A 40 -8.73 2.10 -1.29
N ALA A 41 -7.67 1.97 -0.50
CA ALA A 41 -6.66 0.96 -0.65
C ALA A 41 -6.67 0.07 0.59
N VAL A 42 -6.43 -1.23 0.42
CA VAL A 42 -6.48 -2.23 1.49
C VAL A 42 -5.21 -3.06 1.50
N GLY A 43 -4.71 -3.38 2.69
CA GLY A 43 -3.48 -4.15 2.82
C GLY A 43 -3.07 -4.36 4.27
N ILE A 44 -1.98 -5.10 4.46
CA ILE A 44 -1.34 -5.35 5.75
C ILE A 44 0.09 -4.84 5.66
N GLY A 45 0.39 -3.80 6.42
CA GLY A 45 1.68 -3.13 6.46
C GLY A 45 2.79 -3.98 7.11
N PRO A 46 4.06 -3.63 6.89
CA PRO A 46 5.19 -4.39 7.42
C PRO A 46 5.22 -4.47 8.95
N ASN A 47 4.76 -3.43 9.64
CA ASN A 47 4.77 -3.39 11.11
C ASN A 47 3.60 -4.16 11.75
N ASP A 48 2.56 -4.48 10.97
CA ASP A 48 1.35 -5.17 11.43
C ASP A 48 1.28 -6.64 10.97
N CYS A 49 2.27 -7.11 10.20
CA CYS A 49 2.21 -8.40 9.52
C CYS A 49 2.73 -9.60 10.34
N LEU A 50 3.21 -9.40 11.58
CA LEU A 50 3.83 -10.48 12.40
C LEU A 50 2.95 -11.73 12.49
N ASN A 51 1.68 -11.54 12.80
CA ASN A 51 0.71 -12.61 13.02
C ASN A 51 -0.22 -12.85 11.82
N THR A 52 0.10 -12.30 10.65
CA THR A 52 -0.72 -12.48 9.44
C THR A 52 -0.86 -13.94 9.07
N THR A 53 -2.11 -14.36 8.90
CA THR A 53 -2.51 -15.71 8.52
C THR A 53 -3.03 -15.75 7.07
N THR A 54 -3.17 -16.94 6.53
CA THR A 54 -3.83 -17.15 5.21
C THR A 54 -5.26 -16.61 5.20
N GLN A 55 -5.98 -16.69 6.34
CA GLN A 55 -7.34 -16.17 6.45
C GLN A 55 -7.38 -14.65 6.37
N ASP A 56 -6.40 -13.95 6.95
CA ASP A 56 -6.29 -12.49 6.84
C ASP A 56 -6.07 -12.05 5.40
N LEU A 57 -5.21 -12.77 4.67
CA LEU A 57 -4.99 -12.52 3.25
C LEU A 57 -6.24 -12.84 2.40
N GLN A 58 -7.07 -13.80 2.78
CA GLN A 58 -8.36 -14.05 2.13
C GLN A 58 -9.34 -12.88 2.33
N ILE A 59 -9.35 -12.27 3.52
CA ILE A 59 -10.16 -11.07 3.77
C ILE A 59 -9.69 -9.90 2.89
N ILE A 60 -8.38 -9.70 2.75
CA ILE A 60 -7.84 -8.69 1.82
C ILE A 60 -8.24 -9.02 0.37
N ASP A 61 -8.13 -10.28 -0.04
CA ASP A 61 -8.56 -10.76 -1.37
C ASP A 61 -10.05 -10.46 -1.64
N GLU A 62 -10.91 -10.62 -0.64
CA GLU A 62 -12.34 -10.26 -0.72
C GLU A 62 -12.54 -8.75 -0.88
N TYR A 63 -11.84 -7.92 -0.08
CA TYR A 63 -11.93 -6.46 -0.21
C TYR A 63 -11.46 -5.95 -1.57
N LEU A 64 -10.51 -6.61 -2.21
CA LEU A 64 -10.05 -6.25 -3.55
C LEU A 64 -11.13 -6.40 -4.65
N ASN A 65 -12.21 -7.13 -4.39
CA ASN A 65 -13.37 -7.21 -5.30
C ASN A 65 -14.33 -6.01 -5.17
N GLU A 66 -14.20 -5.21 -4.12
CA GLU A 66 -15.04 -4.03 -3.92
C GLU A 66 -14.76 -2.96 -4.99
N PRO A 67 -15.79 -2.40 -5.64
CA PRO A 67 -15.59 -1.46 -6.76
C PRO A 67 -14.83 -0.18 -6.37
N LYS A 68 -14.92 0.24 -5.10
CA LYS A 68 -14.26 1.45 -4.59
C LYS A 68 -12.85 1.20 -4.08
N VAL A 69 -12.39 -0.06 -4.04
CA VAL A 69 -11.00 -0.40 -3.71
C VAL A 69 -10.18 -0.31 -5.00
N VAL A 70 -9.28 0.66 -5.07
CA VAL A 70 -8.52 0.99 -6.29
C VAL A 70 -7.06 0.54 -6.26
N ALA A 71 -6.55 0.16 -5.09
CA ALA A 71 -5.17 -0.29 -4.92
C ALA A 71 -5.06 -1.31 -3.79
N LEU A 72 -3.99 -2.10 -3.79
CA LEU A 72 -3.56 -2.89 -2.64
C LEU A 72 -2.42 -2.14 -1.93
N GLY A 73 -2.62 -1.82 -0.67
CA GLY A 73 -1.69 -1.05 0.17
C GLY A 73 -2.39 -0.51 1.43
N GLU A 74 -1.61 -0.12 2.41
CA GLU A 74 -0.17 0.03 2.40
C GLU A 74 0.51 -1.31 2.70
N ILE A 75 1.50 -1.71 1.86
CA ILE A 75 2.26 -2.96 1.99
C ILE A 75 3.75 -2.65 1.78
N GLY A 76 4.64 -3.53 2.17
CA GLY A 76 6.07 -3.32 1.91
C GLY A 76 6.99 -3.78 3.03
N LEU A 77 8.09 -3.04 3.23
CA LEU A 77 9.15 -3.39 4.18
C LEU A 77 9.54 -2.17 5.03
N ASP A 78 9.74 -2.42 6.34
CA ASP A 78 10.24 -1.44 7.30
C ASP A 78 11.30 -2.10 8.19
N TYR A 79 12.56 -1.68 8.05
CA TYR A 79 13.67 -2.22 8.84
C TYR A 79 14.13 -1.24 9.92
N TYR A 80 13.41 -0.15 10.09
CA TYR A 80 13.65 0.80 11.19
C TYR A 80 13.18 0.23 12.53
N TRP A 81 12.06 -0.54 12.53
CA TRP A 81 11.50 -1.18 13.70
C TRP A 81 11.85 -2.66 13.74
N ASP A 82 12.19 -3.17 14.93
CA ASP A 82 12.62 -4.57 15.12
C ASP A 82 11.46 -5.52 15.51
N ASP A 83 10.21 -5.02 15.52
CA ASP A 83 9.05 -5.76 16.02
C ASP A 83 8.63 -6.93 15.11
N VAL A 84 8.91 -6.85 13.81
CA VAL A 84 8.59 -7.88 12.84
C VAL A 84 9.84 -8.32 12.08
N PRO A 85 10.21 -9.62 12.11
CA PRO A 85 11.36 -10.13 11.36
C PRO A 85 11.28 -9.83 9.86
N SER A 86 12.40 -9.43 9.25
CA SER A 86 12.47 -9.06 7.84
C SER A 86 11.97 -10.15 6.88
N ASP A 87 12.23 -11.43 7.20
CA ASP A 87 11.76 -12.55 6.38
C ASP A 87 10.24 -12.69 6.42
N LYS A 88 9.60 -12.40 7.57
CA LYS A 88 8.14 -12.37 7.67
C LYS A 88 7.55 -11.20 6.88
N GLN A 89 8.16 -10.03 6.97
CA GLN A 89 7.75 -8.87 6.17
C GLN A 89 7.83 -9.19 4.67
N LYS A 90 8.93 -9.78 4.20
CA LYS A 90 9.12 -10.16 2.79
C LYS A 90 8.11 -11.21 2.33
N GLU A 91 7.82 -12.22 3.16
CA GLU A 91 6.80 -13.23 2.88
C GLU A 91 5.43 -12.60 2.63
N VAL A 92 4.95 -11.79 3.59
CA VAL A 92 3.63 -11.17 3.51
C VAL A 92 3.56 -10.13 2.40
N PHE A 93 4.65 -9.37 2.17
CA PHE A 93 4.74 -8.44 1.06
C PHE A 93 4.59 -9.17 -0.29
N GLN A 94 5.34 -10.28 -0.50
CA GLN A 94 5.24 -11.07 -1.74
C GLN A 94 3.82 -11.62 -1.97
N GLN A 95 3.20 -12.19 -0.93
CA GLN A 95 1.84 -12.72 -1.01
C GLN A 95 0.83 -11.63 -1.42
N GLN A 96 0.96 -10.43 -0.90
CA GLN A 96 0.09 -9.32 -1.25
C GLN A 96 0.37 -8.77 -2.67
N VAL A 97 1.63 -8.75 -3.12
CA VAL A 97 1.93 -8.43 -4.53
C VAL A 97 1.27 -9.44 -5.48
N ASP A 98 1.23 -10.72 -5.12
CA ASP A 98 0.56 -11.74 -5.92
C ASP A 98 -0.97 -11.53 -5.95
N LEU A 99 -1.59 -11.11 -4.84
CA LEU A 99 -3.00 -10.69 -4.81
C LEU A 99 -3.25 -9.47 -5.71
N ALA A 100 -2.40 -8.45 -5.64
CA ALA A 100 -2.51 -7.27 -6.50
C ALA A 100 -2.48 -7.62 -7.99
N LYS A 101 -1.60 -8.54 -8.38
CA LYS A 101 -1.54 -9.08 -9.75
C LYS A 101 -2.82 -9.80 -10.14
N LYS A 102 -3.33 -10.69 -9.29
CA LYS A 102 -4.58 -11.42 -9.51
C LYS A 102 -5.73 -10.47 -9.80
N HIS A 103 -5.83 -9.36 -9.06
CA HIS A 103 -6.89 -8.36 -9.20
C HIS A 103 -6.56 -7.23 -10.18
N GLN A 104 -5.36 -7.23 -10.77
CA GLN A 104 -4.88 -6.18 -11.69
C GLN A 104 -4.95 -4.76 -11.08
N LYS A 105 -4.70 -4.64 -9.76
CA LYS A 105 -4.71 -3.37 -9.04
C LYS A 105 -3.30 -2.93 -8.70
N PRO A 106 -2.99 -1.62 -8.81
CA PRO A 106 -1.68 -1.11 -8.42
C PRO A 106 -1.44 -1.29 -6.91
N ILE A 107 -0.18 -1.19 -6.51
CA ILE A 107 0.22 -1.30 -5.10
C ILE A 107 0.69 0.03 -4.54
N ILE A 108 0.42 0.27 -3.25
CA ILE A 108 0.98 1.40 -2.48
C ILE A 108 2.02 0.82 -1.53
N ILE A 109 3.27 1.27 -1.68
CA ILE A 109 4.44 0.64 -1.07
C ILE A 109 5.00 1.52 0.02
N HIS A 110 5.06 0.97 1.23
CA HIS A 110 5.88 1.45 2.33
C HIS A 110 7.31 0.91 2.19
N CYS A 111 8.30 1.78 2.31
CA CYS A 111 9.69 1.37 2.31
C CYS A 111 10.51 2.27 3.24
N ARG A 112 10.99 1.72 4.35
CA ARG A 112 11.86 2.41 5.29
C ARG A 112 13.07 1.54 5.61
N ASP A 113 14.27 2.06 5.34
CA ASP A 113 15.57 1.39 5.54
C ASP A 113 15.68 0.00 4.87
N ALA A 114 14.84 -0.29 3.84
CA ALA A 114 14.68 -1.58 3.18
C ALA A 114 14.71 -1.52 1.64
N TYR A 115 15.34 -0.51 1.06
CA TYR A 115 15.23 -0.20 -0.38
C TYR A 115 15.73 -1.32 -1.29
N GLU A 116 16.84 -1.99 -0.97
CA GLU A 116 17.38 -3.07 -1.80
C GLU A 116 16.43 -4.29 -1.82
N ASP A 117 15.97 -4.73 -0.67
CA ASP A 117 15.05 -5.88 -0.58
C ASP A 117 13.70 -5.55 -1.22
N THR A 118 13.19 -4.34 -1.03
CA THR A 118 11.97 -3.86 -1.71
C THR A 118 12.17 -3.90 -3.23
N TYR A 119 13.31 -3.41 -3.73
CA TYR A 119 13.63 -3.45 -5.15
C TYR A 119 13.67 -4.88 -5.69
N GLU A 120 14.30 -5.81 -4.98
CA GLU A 120 14.40 -7.22 -5.42
C GLU A 120 13.03 -7.92 -5.46
N VAL A 121 12.14 -7.66 -4.50
CA VAL A 121 10.76 -8.16 -4.55
C VAL A 121 10.03 -7.61 -5.76
N LEU A 122 10.07 -6.30 -5.98
CA LEU A 122 9.35 -5.66 -7.07
C LEU A 122 9.90 -6.01 -8.44
N LYS A 123 11.23 -6.12 -8.58
CA LYS A 123 11.90 -6.51 -9.83
C LYS A 123 11.46 -7.90 -10.32
N ARG A 124 11.29 -8.85 -9.40
CA ARG A 124 10.80 -10.21 -9.74
C ARG A 124 9.35 -10.19 -10.21
N ASN A 125 8.59 -9.22 -9.75
CA ASN A 125 7.15 -9.16 -9.92
C ASN A 125 6.70 -8.28 -11.09
N GLY A 126 7.43 -7.20 -11.42
CA GLY A 126 7.10 -6.30 -12.53
C GLY A 126 5.69 -5.68 -12.44
N HIS A 127 5.20 -5.41 -11.22
CA HIS A 127 3.83 -4.96 -10.98
C HIS A 127 3.79 -3.45 -10.71
N PRO A 128 2.86 -2.67 -11.30
CA PRO A 128 2.82 -1.22 -11.15
C PRO A 128 2.42 -0.79 -9.73
N GLY A 129 2.97 0.34 -9.27
CA GLY A 129 2.65 0.86 -7.95
C GLY A 129 3.24 2.24 -7.67
N ILE A 130 3.03 2.69 -6.46
CA ILE A 130 3.49 3.98 -5.94
C ILE A 130 4.34 3.73 -4.70
N MET A 131 5.56 4.26 -4.69
CA MET A 131 6.37 4.35 -3.47
C MET A 131 5.84 5.52 -2.64
N HIS A 132 5.21 5.20 -1.50
CA HIS A 132 4.68 6.20 -0.59
C HIS A 132 5.81 6.88 0.19
N CYS A 133 5.76 8.21 0.35
CA CYS A 133 6.72 9.00 1.12
C CYS A 133 8.19 8.64 0.85
N TYR A 134 8.57 8.52 -0.43
CA TYR A 134 9.92 8.11 -0.79
C TYR A 134 10.99 9.04 -0.23
N SER A 135 11.92 8.49 0.56
CA SER A 135 13.03 9.19 1.21
C SER A 135 14.42 8.63 0.85
N GLY A 136 14.49 7.73 -0.13
CA GLY A 136 15.74 7.11 -0.58
C GLY A 136 16.57 7.99 -1.51
N SER A 137 17.67 7.42 -2.04
CA SER A 137 18.57 8.13 -2.95
C SER A 137 17.96 8.31 -4.35
N VAL A 138 18.46 9.29 -5.09
CA VAL A 138 18.10 9.52 -6.51
C VAL A 138 18.44 8.30 -7.37
N GLU A 139 19.56 7.62 -7.08
CA GLU A 139 20.00 6.41 -7.79
C GLU A 139 18.99 5.28 -7.60
N MET A 140 18.51 5.09 -6.38
CA MET A 140 17.49 4.08 -6.07
C MET A 140 16.15 4.45 -6.71
N ALA A 141 15.73 5.72 -6.69
CA ALA A 141 14.52 6.17 -7.37
C ALA A 141 14.57 5.87 -8.89
N LYS A 142 15.73 6.05 -9.54
CA LYS A 142 15.92 5.66 -10.94
C LYS A 142 15.74 4.16 -11.17
N ARG A 143 16.20 3.32 -10.25
CA ARG A 143 16.00 1.86 -10.33
C ARG A 143 14.51 1.51 -10.22
N PHE A 144 13.78 2.08 -9.26
CA PHE A 144 12.33 1.86 -9.13
C PHE A 144 11.55 2.35 -10.36
N ARG A 145 11.95 3.47 -10.96
CA ARG A 145 11.31 4.00 -12.17
C ARG A 145 11.35 3.00 -13.34
N PHE A 146 12.43 2.21 -13.49
CA PHE A 146 12.50 1.16 -14.51
C PHE A 146 11.49 0.02 -14.29
N LEU A 147 10.93 -0.10 -13.09
CA LEU A 147 9.89 -1.09 -12.74
C LEU A 147 8.47 -0.52 -12.85
N TYR A 148 8.30 0.67 -13.46
CA TYR A 148 7.03 1.38 -13.59
C TYR A 148 6.45 1.91 -12.27
N PHE A 149 7.27 2.10 -11.23
CA PHE A 149 6.85 2.71 -10.00
C PHE A 149 6.95 4.23 -10.06
N ILE A 150 5.89 4.91 -9.66
CA ILE A 150 5.89 6.35 -9.45
C ILE A 150 6.32 6.59 -8.00
N SER A 151 7.39 7.33 -7.78
CA SER A 151 7.77 7.76 -6.44
C SER A 151 7.05 9.08 -6.13
N TRP A 152 6.46 9.16 -4.94
CA TRP A 152 5.89 10.39 -4.41
C TRP A 152 6.71 10.84 -3.21
N THR A 153 7.14 12.11 -3.21
CA THR A 153 7.70 12.77 -2.03
C THR A 153 6.66 13.72 -1.47
N SER A 154 6.23 13.50 -0.22
CA SER A 154 5.48 14.51 0.52
C SER A 154 6.49 15.47 1.15
N TYR A 155 6.42 16.75 0.81
CA TYR A 155 7.09 17.81 1.57
C TYR A 155 6.11 18.27 2.67
N PHE A 156 6.51 18.08 3.92
CA PHE A 156 5.94 18.78 5.06
C PHE A 156 6.91 19.83 5.55
#